data_469a9fd64a706440832356a1839e56b7
#
_entry.id   469a9fd64a706440832356a1839e56b7
#
_cell.length_a   1.000
_cell.length_b   1.000
_cell.length_c   1.000
_cell.angle_alpha   90.00
_cell.angle_beta   90.00
_cell.angle_gamma   90.00
#
_symmetry.space_group_name_H-M   'P 1'
#
loop_
_entity.id
_entity.type
_entity.pdbx_description
1 polymer ?
#
loop_
_entity_poly.entity_id
_entity_poly.type
_entity_poly.pdbx_seq_one_letter_code
_entity_poly.pdbx_strand_id
1 'polypeptide(L)'
;MKFHPAVLTRVLALLSLAFGAAPASAQEGPHPIDRTVLPVAEPVRPTYSELDARNVKAPPRFQVKAPDGAPNVVVILIDDMGFGSPSTFGGPISMPTLDQLASNGLRYNNFHTTALCSPTRQALKTGRNHHQGETGSIMETSTGFPGNTGQLPNSVASIAEMLRLNGYSTGAFGKWHETAAWETSVSGPYDRWPTHQGFDKFYGFIGGETNQWAPFLFDGVTQVELPADPNYHFMTDMTDKAVAWIRHQQAMTPDKPFFAYFAPGATHAPHHVPKDWIARWKGKFDEGWDKLREETLARQIKLGVVPPGTPLAPKPEAIKDWDKLSADEKRLFSRQAEVFAAFAEMTDYEIGRVIKAIKDMGELDNTLVIYIAGDNGASAEGGMSGMFSEMTYFNGVQEQVPDMLKYLDQWGGPETYPHMAAGWAVALNAPFTWTKQVASSYGGTRNGMVVHWPKGITAKGEVRSQFHHVIDVAPTILEATKLPEPKSVNGTAQIPMAGVSMAYSFDEKAAKDSHLTQYFEIFGNRAIYHDGWLAGKSTKRP
;
A
#
# COMPACT_ATOMS: atom_id res chain seq x y z
N MET A 1 -80.15 -58.86 -18.75
CA MET A 1 -81.29 -59.15 -17.86
C MET A 1 -81.32 -58.18 -16.70
N LYS A 2 -82.42 -57.38 -16.64
CA LYS A 2 -83.09 -56.76 -15.48
C LYS A 2 -82.15 -55.93 -14.50
N PHE A 3 -82.18 -54.66 -14.60
CA PHE A 3 -82.84 -53.58 -13.86
C PHE A 3 -83.16 -53.85 -12.38
N HIS A 4 -82.69 -52.99 -11.45
CA HIS A 4 -83.54 -51.96 -10.85
C HIS A 4 -82.75 -50.99 -9.95
N PRO A 5 -83.31 -49.76 -9.76
CA PRO A 5 -82.59 -48.57 -9.30
C PRO A 5 -82.93 -48.22 -7.84
N ALA A 6 -82.30 -47.31 -7.29
CA ALA A 6 -82.74 -46.36 -6.25
C ALA A 6 -81.61 -45.70 -5.58
N VAL A 7 -81.63 -44.59 -5.16
CA VAL A 7 -82.41 -43.43 -4.80
C VAL A 7 -81.41 -42.33 -4.46
N LEU A 8 -81.65 -41.24 -5.07
CA LEU A 8 -80.91 -39.98 -4.88
C LEU A 8 -81.29 -39.39 -3.53
N THR A 9 -80.32 -39.02 -2.71
CA THR A 9 -80.54 -38.03 -1.64
C THR A 9 -79.45 -36.98 -1.73
N ARG A 10 -79.84 -35.78 -2.16
CA ARG A 10 -79.01 -34.56 -2.20
C ARG A 10 -78.87 -34.05 -0.80
N VAL A 11 -77.59 -33.86 -0.37
CA VAL A 11 -77.28 -32.96 0.71
C VAL A 11 -76.39 -31.85 0.11
N LEU A 12 -76.98 -30.63 -0.09
CA LEU A 12 -76.30 -29.42 -0.38
C LEU A 12 -75.58 -28.95 0.91
N ALA A 13 -74.26 -29.11 0.97
CA ALA A 13 -73.44 -28.42 1.95
C ALA A 13 -72.93 -27.11 1.31
N LEU A 14 -73.49 -25.98 1.75
CA LEU A 14 -72.95 -24.65 1.46
C LEU A 14 -71.55 -24.50 2.14
N LEU A 15 -70.48 -24.60 1.37
CA LEU A 15 -69.21 -24.13 1.78
C LEU A 15 -69.15 -22.59 1.57
N SER A 16 -69.38 -21.86 2.63
CA SER A 16 -69.02 -20.42 2.69
C SER A 16 -67.51 -20.28 2.73
N LEU A 17 -66.88 -19.95 1.58
CA LEU A 17 -65.52 -19.48 1.51
C LEU A 17 -65.42 -18.10 2.17
N ALA A 18 -65.05 -18.07 3.43
CA ALA A 18 -64.57 -16.85 4.06
C ALA A 18 -63.17 -16.54 3.45
N PHE A 19 -63.13 -15.60 2.52
CA PHE A 19 -61.91 -14.92 2.16
C PHE A 19 -61.46 -14.12 3.39
N GLY A 20 -60.67 -14.72 4.24
CA GLY A 20 -59.89 -14.00 5.24
C GLY A 20 -58.89 -13.11 4.49
N ALA A 21 -59.11 -11.80 4.50
CA ALA A 21 -58.08 -10.84 4.13
C ALA A 21 -56.89 -11.13 5.05
N ALA A 22 -55.81 -11.64 4.51
CA ALA A 22 -54.55 -11.72 5.22
C ALA A 22 -54.19 -10.27 5.65
N PRO A 23 -53.81 -10.03 6.91
CA PRO A 23 -53.36 -8.71 7.30
C PRO A 23 -52.21 -8.34 6.39
N ALA A 24 -52.27 -7.13 5.80
CA ALA A 24 -51.16 -6.54 5.09
C ALA A 24 -49.96 -6.61 6.05
N SER A 25 -48.95 -7.39 5.67
CA SER A 25 -47.71 -7.44 6.42
C SER A 25 -47.22 -6.02 6.65
N ALA A 26 -47.13 -5.66 7.91
CA ALA A 26 -46.50 -4.40 8.29
C ALA A 26 -45.16 -4.31 7.53
N GLN A 27 -44.93 -3.19 6.87
CA GLN A 27 -43.63 -2.88 6.30
C GLN A 27 -42.62 -3.01 7.44
N GLU A 28 -41.88 -4.09 7.47
CA GLU A 28 -40.70 -4.18 8.30
C GLU A 28 -39.79 -3.01 7.91
N GLY A 29 -39.37 -2.24 8.89
CA GLY A 29 -38.42 -1.16 8.69
C GLY A 29 -37.18 -1.68 7.98
N PRO A 30 -36.33 -0.82 7.44
CA PRO A 30 -35.16 -1.27 6.68
C PRO A 30 -34.35 -2.26 7.52
N HIS A 31 -34.30 -3.52 7.08
CA HIS A 31 -33.42 -4.51 7.69
C HIS A 31 -32.00 -3.97 7.68
N PRO A 32 -31.23 -4.17 8.76
CA PRO A 32 -29.83 -3.79 8.76
C PRO A 32 -29.12 -4.45 7.58
N ILE A 33 -28.39 -3.66 6.81
CA ILE A 33 -27.64 -4.11 5.62
C ILE A 33 -26.61 -5.14 6.06
N ASP A 34 -26.68 -6.38 5.54
CA ASP A 34 -25.64 -7.38 5.72
C ASP A 34 -24.44 -7.06 4.82
N ARG A 35 -23.34 -6.61 5.44
CA ARG A 35 -22.09 -6.28 4.76
C ARG A 35 -21.06 -7.41 4.81
N THR A 36 -21.45 -8.59 5.32
CA THR A 36 -20.58 -9.78 5.32
C THR A 36 -20.63 -10.53 3.99
N VAL A 37 -21.61 -10.21 3.14
CA VAL A 37 -21.74 -10.73 1.78
C VAL A 37 -21.78 -9.56 0.81
N LEU A 38 -20.79 -9.48 -0.07
CA LEU A 38 -20.62 -8.38 -1.02
C LEU A 38 -20.73 -8.90 -2.47
N PRO A 39 -21.34 -8.12 -3.38
CA PRO A 39 -22.05 -6.86 -3.13
C PRO A 39 -23.26 -7.05 -2.22
N VAL A 40 -23.62 -5.98 -1.50
CA VAL A 40 -24.82 -5.95 -0.66
C VAL A 40 -26.05 -6.28 -1.50
N ALA A 41 -26.89 -7.20 -1.00
CA ALA A 41 -28.07 -7.63 -1.72
C ALA A 41 -29.06 -6.47 -1.96
N GLU A 42 -29.60 -6.37 -3.18
CA GLU A 42 -30.66 -5.42 -3.47
C GLU A 42 -31.94 -5.80 -2.70
N PRO A 43 -32.70 -4.81 -2.20
CA PRO A 43 -33.98 -5.10 -1.58
C PRO A 43 -34.98 -5.66 -2.59
N VAL A 44 -35.88 -6.51 -2.11
CA VAL A 44 -37.01 -6.98 -2.93
C VAL A 44 -37.84 -5.78 -3.36
N ARG A 45 -38.06 -5.64 -4.67
CA ARG A 45 -38.84 -4.52 -5.21
C ARG A 45 -40.34 -4.76 -4.90
N PRO A 46 -41.05 -3.72 -4.36
CA PRO A 46 -42.47 -3.85 -4.09
C PRO A 46 -43.27 -4.03 -5.40
N THR A 47 -44.33 -4.79 -5.34
CA THR A 47 -45.31 -4.92 -6.44
C THR A 47 -46.45 -3.96 -6.21
N TYR A 48 -46.87 -3.24 -7.24
CA TYR A 48 -47.96 -2.26 -7.20
C TYR A 48 -49.13 -2.79 -8.04
N SER A 49 -50.35 -2.75 -7.47
CA SER A 49 -51.58 -3.04 -8.17
C SER A 49 -52.31 -1.81 -8.68
N GLU A 50 -51.94 -0.64 -8.20
CA GLU A 50 -52.46 0.67 -8.67
C GLU A 50 -51.91 0.97 -10.06
N LEU A 51 -52.78 1.26 -11.01
CA LEU A 51 -52.42 1.51 -12.42
C LEU A 51 -51.97 2.94 -12.68
N ASP A 52 -52.34 3.88 -11.83
CA ASP A 52 -51.94 5.29 -11.95
C ASP A 52 -50.81 5.63 -10.98
N ALA A 53 -49.62 5.78 -11.50
CA ALA A 53 -48.43 6.10 -10.71
C ALA A 53 -48.54 7.36 -9.84
N ARG A 54 -49.47 8.29 -10.16
CA ARG A 54 -49.74 9.50 -9.37
C ARG A 54 -50.39 9.18 -8.03
N ASN A 55 -51.06 8.04 -7.92
CA ASN A 55 -51.73 7.59 -6.71
C ASN A 55 -50.84 6.72 -5.81
N VAL A 56 -49.60 6.47 -6.21
CA VAL A 56 -48.64 5.59 -5.50
C VAL A 56 -47.43 6.40 -5.08
N LYS A 57 -47.00 6.21 -3.83
CA LYS A 57 -45.71 6.75 -3.37
C LYS A 57 -44.56 5.88 -3.92
N ALA A 58 -43.68 6.49 -4.68
CA ALA A 58 -42.49 5.81 -5.18
C ALA A 58 -41.62 5.29 -4.02
N PRO A 59 -41.05 4.07 -4.11
CA PRO A 59 -40.10 3.59 -3.13
C PRO A 59 -38.81 4.41 -3.17
N PRO A 60 -38.07 4.48 -2.05
CA PRO A 60 -36.75 5.12 -2.05
C PRO A 60 -35.81 4.38 -3.03
N ARG A 61 -34.93 5.14 -3.66
CA ARG A 61 -33.88 4.55 -4.49
C ARG A 61 -32.91 3.78 -3.58
N PHE A 62 -32.64 2.54 -3.94
CA PHE A 62 -31.62 1.75 -3.26
C PHE A 62 -30.22 2.25 -3.68
N GLN A 63 -29.39 2.55 -2.70
CA GLN A 63 -27.99 2.91 -2.89
C GLN A 63 -27.21 2.44 -1.68
N VAL A 64 -26.14 1.67 -1.90
CA VAL A 64 -25.20 1.32 -0.85
C VAL A 64 -24.37 2.57 -0.51
N LYS A 65 -24.44 2.98 0.75
CA LYS A 65 -23.64 4.08 1.29
C LYS A 65 -22.66 3.54 2.32
N ALA A 66 -21.52 4.20 2.46
CA ALA A 66 -20.61 3.94 3.57
C ALA A 66 -21.31 4.14 4.93
N PRO A 67 -20.83 3.51 6.00
CA PRO A 67 -21.36 3.75 7.35
C PRO A 67 -21.28 5.23 7.73
N ASP A 68 -22.26 5.71 8.50
CA ASP A 68 -22.32 7.12 8.92
C ASP A 68 -21.04 7.53 9.67
N GLY A 69 -20.43 8.64 9.23
CA GLY A 69 -19.21 9.18 9.79
C GLY A 69 -17.94 8.37 9.47
N ALA A 70 -18.02 7.41 8.53
CA ALA A 70 -16.84 6.71 8.04
C ALA A 70 -15.80 7.68 7.47
N PRO A 71 -14.50 7.53 7.79
CA PRO A 71 -13.47 8.43 7.31
C PRO A 71 -13.15 8.25 5.82
N ASN A 72 -12.59 9.26 5.19
CA ASN A 72 -11.77 9.05 4.01
C ASN A 72 -10.53 8.24 4.41
N VAL A 73 -9.96 7.49 3.48
CA VAL A 73 -8.75 6.69 3.71
C VAL A 73 -7.70 7.02 2.66
N VAL A 74 -6.49 7.32 3.11
CA VAL A 74 -5.32 7.51 2.25
C VAL A 74 -4.21 6.60 2.73
N VAL A 75 -3.80 5.67 1.87
CA VAL A 75 -2.64 4.81 2.12
C VAL A 75 -1.51 5.26 1.20
N ILE A 76 -0.40 5.66 1.79
CA ILE A 76 0.82 6.08 1.10
C ILE A 76 1.87 5.01 1.32
N LEU A 77 2.46 4.52 0.24
CA LEU A 77 3.50 3.48 0.28
C LEU A 77 4.72 3.91 -0.53
N ILE A 78 5.79 4.28 0.19
CA ILE A 78 7.09 4.55 -0.43
C ILE A 78 7.75 3.22 -0.82
N ASP A 79 8.50 3.21 -1.90
CA ASP A 79 9.23 2.06 -2.42
C ASP A 79 10.70 2.11 -2.00
N ASP A 80 11.30 1.00 -1.62
CA ASP A 80 12.74 0.82 -1.33
C ASP A 80 13.34 1.80 -0.30
N MET A 81 12.54 2.34 0.62
CA MET A 81 13.03 3.24 1.66
C MET A 81 13.30 2.47 2.97
N GLY A 82 14.52 2.51 3.46
CA GLY A 82 14.90 1.85 4.71
C GLY A 82 14.45 2.59 5.97
N PHE A 83 14.36 1.87 7.10
CA PHE A 83 13.94 2.40 8.40
C PHE A 83 14.73 3.64 8.84
N GLY A 84 16.04 3.65 8.59
CA GLY A 84 16.94 4.74 8.95
C GLY A 84 17.06 5.84 7.89
N SER A 85 16.19 5.89 6.89
CA SER A 85 16.23 6.92 5.84
C SER A 85 15.56 8.23 6.27
N PRO A 86 14.28 8.26 6.72
CA PRO A 86 13.55 9.50 6.96
C PRO A 86 13.88 10.14 8.32
N SER A 87 13.89 11.47 8.35
CA SER A 87 14.07 12.28 9.57
C SER A 87 13.14 11.87 10.70
N THR A 88 11.91 11.50 10.39
CA THR A 88 10.87 11.04 11.32
C THR A 88 11.31 9.86 12.19
N PHE A 89 12.17 9.01 11.65
CA PHE A 89 12.76 7.85 12.31
C PHE A 89 14.28 8.00 12.53
N GLY A 90 14.79 9.22 12.60
CA GLY A 90 16.19 9.56 12.94
C GLY A 90 17.16 9.51 11.76
N GLY A 91 16.66 9.30 10.55
CA GLY A 91 17.47 9.29 9.33
C GLY A 91 18.01 10.67 8.91
N PRO A 92 18.85 10.70 7.87
CA PRO A 92 19.44 11.93 7.37
C PRO A 92 18.50 12.71 6.46
N ILE A 93 17.49 12.08 5.87
CA ILE A 93 16.67 12.66 4.81
C ILE A 93 15.51 13.43 5.42
N SER A 94 15.46 14.74 5.16
CA SER A 94 14.37 15.61 5.60
C SER A 94 13.07 15.24 4.86
N MET A 95 12.04 14.88 5.63
CA MET A 95 10.71 14.55 5.11
C MET A 95 9.64 15.34 5.88
N PRO A 96 9.47 16.65 5.57
CA PRO A 96 8.62 17.55 6.36
C PRO A 96 7.15 17.14 6.42
N THR A 97 6.62 16.51 5.37
CA THR A 97 5.23 16.02 5.35
C THR A 97 5.05 14.88 6.34
N LEU A 98 5.94 13.90 6.29
CA LEU A 98 5.92 12.76 7.21
C LEU A 98 6.14 13.22 8.66
N ASP A 99 7.06 14.17 8.89
CA ASP A 99 7.31 14.77 10.21
C ASP A 99 6.08 15.48 10.75
N GLN A 100 5.37 16.24 9.91
CA GLN A 100 4.13 16.95 10.30
C GLN A 100 3.01 15.97 10.64
N LEU A 101 2.80 14.95 9.83
CA LEU A 101 1.80 13.91 10.11
C LEU A 101 2.14 13.17 11.41
N ALA A 102 3.41 12.83 11.63
CA ALA A 102 3.87 12.16 12.84
C ALA A 102 3.71 13.02 14.10
N SER A 103 3.92 14.34 14.01
CA SER A 103 3.76 15.25 15.15
C SER A 103 2.30 15.39 15.63
N ASN A 104 1.35 15.16 14.73
CA ASN A 104 -0.10 15.20 15.00
C ASN A 104 -0.77 13.82 14.95
N GLY A 105 0.01 12.76 14.87
CA GLY A 105 -0.41 11.37 14.77
C GLY A 105 0.52 10.44 15.56
N LEU A 106 0.64 9.22 15.11
CA LEU A 106 1.39 8.16 15.78
C LEU A 106 2.53 7.65 14.88
N ARG A 107 3.72 7.43 15.48
CA ARG A 107 4.84 6.73 14.84
C ARG A 107 4.85 5.28 15.27
N TYR A 108 4.75 4.36 14.34
CA TYR A 108 4.93 2.93 14.57
C TYR A 108 6.39 2.56 14.25
N ASN A 109 7.17 2.26 15.28
CA ASN A 109 8.59 1.93 15.15
C ASN A 109 8.87 0.43 15.05
N ASN A 110 7.85 -0.40 15.22
CA ASN A 110 7.93 -1.86 15.17
C ASN A 110 6.94 -2.44 14.14
N PHE A 111 6.88 -1.76 12.99
CA PHE A 111 6.08 -2.15 11.84
C PHE A 111 6.95 -2.88 10.82
N HIS A 112 6.42 -3.97 10.27
CA HIS A 112 7.16 -4.87 9.40
C HIS A 112 6.46 -5.07 8.06
N THR A 113 7.25 -5.32 7.02
CA THR A 113 6.83 -5.64 5.66
C THR A 113 7.38 -7.01 5.24
N THR A 114 7.17 -7.44 3.99
CA THR A 114 7.59 -8.78 3.54
C THR A 114 9.04 -8.87 3.07
N ALA A 115 9.79 -7.79 3.04
CA ALA A 115 11.11 -7.60 2.47
C ALA A 115 11.17 -7.49 0.92
N LEU A 116 10.01 -7.41 0.22
CA LEU A 116 9.98 -7.26 -1.24
C LEU A 116 8.67 -6.60 -1.69
N CYS A 117 8.74 -5.79 -2.76
CA CYS A 117 7.67 -4.89 -3.19
C CYS A 117 6.34 -5.57 -3.53
N SER A 118 6.24 -6.47 -4.54
CA SER A 118 4.97 -7.11 -4.90
C SER A 118 4.33 -7.87 -3.74
N PRO A 119 5.09 -8.69 -2.97
CA PRO A 119 4.58 -9.35 -1.78
C PRO A 119 4.01 -8.39 -0.73
N THR A 120 4.69 -7.28 -0.46
CA THR A 120 4.20 -6.26 0.48
C THR A 120 2.93 -5.58 -0.02
N ARG A 121 2.88 -5.20 -1.29
CA ARG A 121 1.73 -4.53 -1.90
C ARG A 121 0.48 -5.39 -1.86
N GLN A 122 0.62 -6.67 -2.20
CA GLN A 122 -0.46 -7.64 -2.12
C GLN A 122 -0.92 -7.85 -0.66
N ALA A 123 0.02 -8.10 0.26
CA ALA A 123 -0.28 -8.33 1.68
C ALA A 123 -0.98 -7.13 2.34
N LEU A 124 -0.54 -5.90 2.03
CA LEU A 124 -1.14 -4.64 2.49
C LEU A 124 -2.61 -4.54 2.09
N LYS A 125 -2.91 -4.79 0.81
CA LYS A 125 -4.26 -4.59 0.29
C LYS A 125 -5.23 -5.71 0.64
N THR A 126 -4.73 -6.87 1.02
CA THR A 126 -5.60 -8.03 1.27
C THR A 126 -5.73 -8.43 2.73
N GLY A 127 -4.80 -7.99 3.59
CA GLY A 127 -4.75 -8.43 4.99
C GLY A 127 -4.35 -9.90 5.16
N ARG A 128 -3.78 -10.53 4.10
CA ARG A 128 -3.34 -11.93 4.09
C ARG A 128 -1.86 -11.99 3.81
N ASN A 129 -1.21 -13.03 4.32
CA ASN A 129 0.18 -13.28 4.00
C ASN A 129 0.36 -13.45 2.48
N HIS A 130 1.45 -12.95 1.95
CA HIS A 130 1.67 -12.86 0.51
C HIS A 130 1.63 -14.20 -0.24
N HIS A 131 2.04 -15.32 0.40
CA HIS A 131 1.89 -16.66 -0.19
C HIS A 131 0.42 -17.10 -0.32
N GLN A 132 -0.49 -16.64 0.58
CA GLN A 132 -1.92 -16.90 0.44
C GLN A 132 -2.54 -16.15 -0.76
N GLY A 133 -1.92 -15.04 -1.15
CA GLY A 133 -2.23 -14.26 -2.34
C GLY A 133 -1.44 -14.64 -3.57
N GLU A 134 -0.75 -15.81 -3.56
CA GLU A 134 0.01 -16.31 -4.70
C GLU A 134 1.18 -15.39 -5.14
N THR A 135 1.72 -14.59 -4.21
CA THR A 135 2.75 -13.58 -4.45
C THR A 135 3.99 -13.85 -3.58
N GLY A 136 4.57 -15.05 -3.71
CA GLY A 136 5.78 -15.45 -2.97
C GLY A 136 7.04 -14.66 -3.35
N SER A 137 7.04 -13.98 -4.51
CA SER A 137 8.11 -13.11 -5.01
C SER A 137 7.53 -11.98 -5.87
N ILE A 138 8.39 -11.20 -6.56
CA ILE A 138 7.93 -10.22 -7.56
C ILE A 138 7.28 -10.92 -8.75
N MET A 139 6.45 -10.19 -9.48
CA MET A 139 5.66 -10.72 -10.60
C MET A 139 6.54 -11.31 -11.72
N GLU A 140 7.72 -10.75 -11.93
CA GLU A 140 8.69 -11.17 -12.95
C GLU A 140 9.36 -12.51 -12.62
N THR A 141 9.35 -12.93 -11.36
CA THR A 141 9.94 -14.20 -10.89
C THR A 141 8.88 -15.19 -10.40
N SER A 142 7.61 -14.92 -10.68
CA SER A 142 6.53 -15.86 -10.39
C SER A 142 6.70 -17.17 -11.15
N THR A 143 6.12 -18.24 -10.61
CA THR A 143 6.29 -19.60 -11.10
C THR A 143 4.92 -20.28 -11.25
N GLY A 144 4.87 -21.52 -11.71
CA GLY A 144 3.62 -22.31 -11.71
C GLY A 144 3.32 -23.00 -10.37
N PHE A 145 4.14 -22.79 -9.34
CA PHE A 145 3.93 -23.43 -8.04
C PHE A 145 2.98 -22.63 -7.14
N PRO A 146 2.12 -23.31 -6.37
CA PRO A 146 1.24 -22.67 -5.39
C PRO A 146 2.03 -21.77 -4.42
N GLY A 147 1.44 -20.62 -4.08
CA GLY A 147 2.04 -19.59 -3.24
C GLY A 147 2.90 -18.58 -4.00
N ASN A 148 3.21 -18.83 -5.29
CA ASN A 148 4.01 -17.91 -6.12
C ASN A 148 3.60 -17.93 -7.59
N THR A 149 2.31 -18.09 -7.88
CA THR A 149 1.82 -18.08 -9.28
C THR A 149 1.73 -16.68 -9.86
N GLY A 150 1.81 -15.63 -9.04
CA GLY A 150 1.60 -14.24 -9.46
C GLY A 150 0.15 -13.92 -9.82
N GLN A 151 -0.78 -14.83 -9.58
CA GLN A 151 -2.19 -14.70 -9.93
C GLN A 151 -3.05 -14.66 -8.68
N LEU A 152 -3.35 -13.45 -8.17
CA LEU A 152 -4.20 -13.25 -7.00
C LEU A 152 -5.54 -13.98 -7.18
N PRO A 153 -5.91 -14.93 -6.27
CA PRO A 153 -7.14 -15.68 -6.38
C PRO A 153 -8.35 -14.85 -5.93
N ASN A 154 -9.54 -15.11 -6.51
CA ASN A 154 -10.77 -14.41 -6.15
C ASN A 154 -11.18 -14.60 -4.68
N SER A 155 -10.66 -15.62 -3.99
CA SER A 155 -10.85 -15.83 -2.56
C SER A 155 -10.03 -14.91 -1.66
N VAL A 156 -9.25 -13.99 -2.25
CA VAL A 156 -8.38 -13.02 -1.57
C VAL A 156 -8.69 -11.62 -2.11
N ALA A 157 -9.91 -11.13 -1.84
CA ALA A 157 -10.33 -9.81 -2.30
C ALA A 157 -9.54 -8.69 -1.63
N SER A 158 -9.29 -7.62 -2.37
CA SER A 158 -8.60 -6.43 -1.89
C SER A 158 -9.49 -5.56 -0.99
N ILE A 159 -8.88 -4.79 -0.09
CA ILE A 159 -9.58 -3.76 0.69
C ILE A 159 -10.25 -2.71 -0.22
N ALA A 160 -9.69 -2.42 -1.38
CA ALA A 160 -10.27 -1.50 -2.35
C ALA A 160 -11.63 -2.01 -2.85
N GLU A 161 -11.73 -3.31 -3.21
CA GLU A 161 -12.99 -3.92 -3.64
C GLU A 161 -14.01 -3.94 -2.50
N MET A 162 -13.58 -4.26 -1.28
CA MET A 162 -14.46 -4.24 -0.11
C MET A 162 -15.03 -2.84 0.15
N LEU A 163 -14.19 -1.81 0.09
CA LEU A 163 -14.62 -0.42 0.28
C LEU A 163 -15.53 0.06 -0.86
N ARG A 164 -15.18 -0.24 -2.12
CA ARG A 164 -15.98 0.12 -3.30
C ARG A 164 -17.39 -0.45 -3.20
N LEU A 165 -17.53 -1.74 -2.88
CA LEU A 165 -18.81 -2.41 -2.70
C LEU A 165 -19.60 -1.91 -1.47
N ASN A 166 -18.94 -1.20 -0.56
CA ASN A 166 -19.53 -0.55 0.60
C ASN A 166 -19.74 0.97 0.42
N GLY A 167 -19.65 1.47 -0.81
CA GLY A 167 -20.06 2.85 -1.16
C GLY A 167 -18.93 3.87 -1.09
N TYR A 168 -17.66 3.47 -1.11
CA TYR A 168 -16.52 4.37 -1.30
C TYR A 168 -16.26 4.67 -2.78
N SER A 169 -15.67 5.82 -3.06
CA SER A 169 -14.94 6.07 -4.31
C SER A 169 -13.51 5.59 -4.13
N THR A 170 -12.94 4.87 -5.11
CA THR A 170 -11.63 4.24 -4.96
C THR A 170 -10.69 4.66 -6.09
N GLY A 171 -9.46 5.07 -5.74
CA GLY A 171 -8.45 5.46 -6.71
C GLY A 171 -7.05 4.97 -6.33
N ALA A 172 -6.30 4.50 -7.31
CA ALA A 172 -4.90 4.12 -7.17
C ALA A 172 -4.01 4.96 -8.08
N PHE A 173 -2.87 5.41 -7.54
CA PHE A 173 -1.95 6.31 -8.24
C PHE A 173 -0.51 5.82 -8.05
N GLY A 174 0.19 5.59 -9.17
CA GLY A 174 1.59 5.20 -9.20
C GLY A 174 1.86 3.74 -9.53
N LYS A 175 2.76 3.11 -8.81
CA LYS A 175 3.21 1.72 -9.02
C LYS A 175 2.16 0.72 -8.58
N TRP A 176 1.85 -0.21 -9.49
CA TRP A 176 1.00 -1.35 -9.17
C TRP A 176 1.79 -2.60 -8.75
N HIS A 177 2.52 -3.18 -9.68
CA HIS A 177 3.43 -4.33 -9.50
C HIS A 177 2.78 -5.61 -8.92
N GLU A 178 1.51 -5.87 -9.25
CA GLU A 178 0.76 -7.04 -8.79
C GLU A 178 -0.01 -7.74 -9.93
N THR A 179 0.30 -7.37 -11.16
CA THR A 179 -0.18 -8.06 -12.35
C THR A 179 0.90 -9.02 -12.81
N ALA A 180 0.55 -10.30 -13.00
CA ALA A 180 1.49 -11.30 -13.51
C ALA A 180 2.18 -10.81 -14.80
N ALA A 181 3.48 -11.06 -14.93
CA ALA A 181 4.29 -10.48 -16.02
C ALA A 181 3.70 -10.72 -17.43
N TRP A 182 3.07 -11.86 -17.65
CA TRP A 182 2.41 -12.21 -18.91
C TRP A 182 1.01 -11.61 -19.11
N GLU A 183 0.45 -10.91 -18.09
CA GLU A 183 -0.85 -10.24 -18.13
C GLU A 183 -0.71 -8.70 -18.26
N THR A 184 0.51 -8.17 -18.36
CA THR A 184 0.77 -6.72 -18.34
C THR A 184 0.52 -6.02 -19.68
N SER A 185 0.21 -6.78 -20.76
CA SER A 185 -0.02 -6.18 -22.06
C SER A 185 -1.36 -5.46 -22.16
N VAL A 186 -1.47 -4.51 -23.09
CA VAL A 186 -2.72 -3.77 -23.38
C VAL A 186 -3.88 -4.63 -23.88
N SER A 187 -3.64 -5.90 -24.19
CA SER A 187 -4.68 -6.86 -24.55
C SER A 187 -5.16 -7.72 -23.37
N GLY A 188 -4.64 -7.47 -22.16
CA GLY A 188 -5.01 -8.20 -20.96
C GLY A 188 -4.49 -9.64 -20.89
N PRO A 189 -5.08 -10.50 -20.03
CA PRO A 189 -6.30 -10.26 -19.26
C PRO A 189 -6.14 -9.17 -18.19
N TYR A 190 -7.25 -8.47 -17.89
CA TYR A 190 -7.22 -7.34 -16.95
C TYR A 190 -7.59 -7.72 -15.52
N ASP A 191 -7.87 -9.00 -15.23
CA ASP A 191 -8.39 -9.46 -13.94
C ASP A 191 -7.53 -9.01 -12.73
N ARG A 192 -6.22 -8.84 -12.90
CA ARG A 192 -5.27 -8.43 -11.86
C ARG A 192 -4.76 -7.00 -12.04
N TRP A 193 -5.35 -6.27 -12.96
CA TRP A 193 -5.11 -4.84 -13.11
C TRP A 193 -5.86 -4.06 -12.01
N PRO A 194 -5.40 -2.85 -11.65
CA PRO A 194 -6.01 -2.09 -10.55
C PRO A 194 -7.51 -1.92 -10.66
N THR A 195 -8.02 -1.64 -11.87
CA THR A 195 -9.46 -1.42 -12.13
C THR A 195 -10.32 -2.67 -11.93
N HIS A 196 -9.73 -3.86 -11.96
CA HIS A 196 -10.42 -5.12 -11.66
C HIS A 196 -10.11 -5.65 -10.26
N GLN A 197 -9.30 -4.89 -9.52
CA GLN A 197 -8.97 -5.16 -8.12
C GLN A 197 -9.60 -4.15 -7.16
N GLY A 198 -10.70 -3.51 -7.60
CA GLY A 198 -11.55 -2.66 -6.78
C GLY A 198 -11.23 -1.17 -6.84
N PHE A 199 -10.40 -0.71 -7.76
CA PHE A 199 -10.17 0.71 -7.97
C PHE A 199 -10.97 1.24 -9.17
N ASP A 200 -11.89 2.18 -8.92
CA ASP A 200 -12.66 2.86 -9.97
C ASP A 200 -11.77 3.76 -10.85
N LYS A 201 -10.64 4.21 -10.30
CA LYS A 201 -9.63 5.03 -10.99
C LYS A 201 -8.24 4.43 -10.77
N PHE A 202 -7.47 4.39 -11.85
CA PHE A 202 -6.03 4.10 -11.82
C PHE A 202 -5.30 5.13 -12.69
N TYR A 203 -4.15 5.61 -12.21
CA TYR A 203 -3.19 6.37 -13.02
C TYR A 203 -1.78 6.02 -12.57
N GLY A 204 -1.00 5.37 -13.44
CA GLY A 204 0.34 4.93 -13.06
C GLY A 204 0.90 3.87 -14.00
N PHE A 205 1.78 3.03 -13.48
CA PHE A 205 2.45 1.97 -14.22
C PHE A 205 2.24 0.59 -13.59
N ILE A 206 2.27 -0.44 -14.43
CA ILE A 206 1.91 -1.82 -14.03
C ILE A 206 3.13 -2.61 -13.52
N GLY A 207 4.31 -2.36 -14.06
CA GLY A 207 5.54 -3.08 -13.75
C GLY A 207 6.19 -2.69 -12.42
N GLY A 208 7.40 -3.22 -12.19
CA GLY A 208 8.18 -3.01 -10.97
C GLY A 208 8.83 -1.65 -10.86
N GLU A 209 9.11 -1.00 -11.98
CA GLU A 209 9.77 0.31 -12.07
C GLU A 209 9.36 1.06 -13.32
N THR A 210 9.66 2.34 -13.37
CA THR A 210 9.49 3.15 -14.57
C THR A 210 10.45 4.35 -14.56
N ASN A 211 10.83 4.80 -15.74
CA ASN A 211 11.55 6.05 -15.92
C ASN A 211 10.66 7.23 -15.48
N GLN A 212 11.18 8.19 -14.71
CA GLN A 212 10.39 9.33 -14.23
C GLN A 212 10.25 10.45 -15.28
N TRP A 213 11.15 10.49 -16.27
CA TRP A 213 11.15 11.47 -17.35
C TRP A 213 10.39 11.01 -18.60
N ALA A 214 10.39 9.69 -18.85
CA ALA A 214 9.70 9.04 -19.96
C ALA A 214 9.04 7.72 -19.49
N PRO A 215 8.06 7.79 -18.58
CA PRO A 215 7.42 6.60 -18.03
C PRO A 215 6.46 5.95 -19.04
N PHE A 216 6.22 4.65 -18.87
CA PHE A 216 5.17 3.93 -19.58
C PHE A 216 3.94 3.84 -18.66
N LEU A 217 2.91 4.63 -18.96
CA LEU A 217 1.78 4.86 -18.06
C LEU A 217 0.44 4.40 -18.63
N PHE A 218 -0.48 4.16 -17.69
CA PHE A 218 -1.88 3.84 -17.96
C PHE A 218 -2.83 4.76 -17.17
N ASP A 219 -3.93 5.14 -17.82
CA ASP A 219 -5.14 5.67 -17.19
C ASP A 219 -6.23 4.60 -17.29
N GLY A 220 -6.55 3.96 -16.17
CA GLY A 220 -7.32 2.72 -16.15
C GLY A 220 -6.57 1.59 -16.87
N VAL A 221 -7.06 1.17 -18.01
CA VAL A 221 -6.43 0.17 -18.89
C VAL A 221 -5.92 0.78 -20.20
N THR A 222 -6.02 2.09 -20.35
CA THR A 222 -5.64 2.81 -21.57
C THR A 222 -4.24 3.39 -21.41
N GLN A 223 -3.35 3.10 -22.35
CA GLN A 223 -2.02 3.70 -22.38
C GLN A 223 -2.10 5.22 -22.51
N VAL A 224 -1.28 5.93 -21.75
CA VAL A 224 -1.19 7.40 -21.76
C VAL A 224 -0.11 7.84 -22.75
N GLU A 225 -0.44 8.81 -23.61
CA GLU A 225 0.55 9.56 -24.37
C GLU A 225 1.09 10.69 -23.48
N LEU A 226 2.41 10.74 -23.32
CA LEU A 226 3.05 11.78 -22.51
C LEU A 226 3.00 13.14 -23.20
N PRO A 227 2.85 14.23 -22.44
CA PRO A 227 2.95 15.57 -23.01
C PRO A 227 4.37 15.85 -23.52
N ALA A 228 4.48 16.62 -24.60
CA ALA A 228 5.76 17.10 -25.12
C ALA A 228 6.29 18.27 -24.26
N ASP A 229 6.58 17.99 -22.99
CA ASP A 229 7.11 18.95 -22.02
C ASP A 229 8.52 18.52 -21.61
N PRO A 230 9.57 19.33 -21.88
CA PRO A 230 10.94 19.00 -21.48
C PRO A 230 11.15 18.98 -19.96
N ASN A 231 10.22 19.54 -19.19
CA ASN A 231 10.24 19.53 -17.73
C ASN A 231 9.31 18.47 -17.12
N TYR A 232 8.75 17.59 -17.96
CA TYR A 232 7.88 16.51 -17.47
C TYR A 232 8.60 15.66 -16.42
N HIS A 233 7.89 15.36 -15.34
CA HIS A 233 8.33 14.42 -14.32
C HIS A 233 7.12 13.66 -13.77
N PHE A 234 7.18 12.34 -13.80
CA PHE A 234 6.05 11.48 -13.45
C PHE A 234 5.52 11.71 -12.03
N MET A 235 6.42 11.91 -11.06
CA MET A 235 6.00 12.17 -9.69
C MET A 235 5.05 13.37 -9.58
N THR A 236 5.34 14.46 -10.28
CA THR A 236 4.51 15.67 -10.29
C THR A 236 3.20 15.44 -11.05
N ASP A 237 3.25 14.80 -12.23
CA ASP A 237 2.05 14.50 -13.01
C ASP A 237 1.11 13.57 -12.25
N MET A 238 1.61 12.50 -11.67
CA MET A 238 0.83 11.56 -10.87
C MET A 238 0.15 12.27 -9.69
N THR A 239 0.88 13.16 -9.01
CA THR A 239 0.34 13.95 -7.90
C THR A 239 -0.78 14.87 -8.38
N ASP A 240 -0.62 15.54 -9.52
CA ASP A 240 -1.67 16.38 -10.11
C ASP A 240 -2.93 15.58 -10.43
N LYS A 241 -2.79 14.37 -10.97
CA LYS A 241 -3.92 13.46 -11.24
C LYS A 241 -4.62 13.03 -9.95
N ALA A 242 -3.85 12.67 -8.91
CA ALA A 242 -4.41 12.28 -7.62
C ALA A 242 -5.17 13.45 -6.96
N VAL A 243 -4.58 14.64 -6.91
CA VAL A 243 -5.21 15.85 -6.36
C VAL A 243 -6.48 16.22 -7.13
N ALA A 244 -6.43 16.19 -8.45
CA ALA A 244 -7.60 16.47 -9.29
C ALA A 244 -8.73 15.47 -9.01
N TRP A 245 -8.42 14.17 -8.95
CA TRP A 245 -9.41 13.13 -8.67
C TRP A 245 -10.04 13.31 -7.27
N ILE A 246 -9.25 13.50 -6.23
CA ILE A 246 -9.74 13.71 -4.86
C ILE A 246 -10.67 14.92 -4.79
N ARG A 247 -10.28 16.04 -5.40
CA ARG A 247 -11.12 17.26 -5.45
C ARG A 247 -12.43 17.03 -6.20
N HIS A 248 -12.39 16.27 -7.30
CA HIS A 248 -13.60 15.93 -8.05
C HIS A 248 -14.54 15.04 -7.22
N GLN A 249 -14.04 14.03 -6.51
CA GLN A 249 -14.88 13.20 -5.65
C GLN A 249 -15.60 14.05 -4.60
N GLN A 250 -14.86 14.92 -3.90
CA GLN A 250 -15.44 15.78 -2.87
C GLN A 250 -16.44 16.79 -3.44
N ALA A 251 -16.15 17.37 -4.58
CA ALA A 251 -17.03 18.36 -5.20
C ALA A 251 -18.35 17.75 -5.72
N MET A 252 -18.30 16.56 -6.29
CA MET A 252 -19.45 15.91 -6.91
C MET A 252 -20.31 15.12 -5.91
N THR A 253 -19.69 14.53 -4.89
CA THR A 253 -20.37 13.67 -3.90
C THR A 253 -19.75 13.87 -2.51
N PRO A 254 -19.99 15.03 -1.86
CA PRO A 254 -19.33 15.38 -0.60
C PRO A 254 -19.62 14.42 0.56
N ASP A 255 -20.75 13.72 0.52
CA ASP A 255 -21.13 12.73 1.53
C ASP A 255 -20.58 11.32 1.27
N LYS A 256 -19.86 11.12 0.15
CA LYS A 256 -19.29 9.84 -0.23
C LYS A 256 -17.81 9.83 0.09
N PRO A 257 -17.33 9.00 1.07
CA PRO A 257 -15.92 8.94 1.37
C PRO A 257 -15.12 8.32 0.22
N PHE A 258 -13.84 8.62 0.19
CA PHE A 258 -12.91 8.05 -0.79
C PHE A 258 -11.82 7.22 -0.13
N PHE A 259 -11.30 6.25 -0.89
CA PHE A 259 -10.07 5.53 -0.63
C PHE A 259 -9.06 5.84 -1.73
N ALA A 260 -7.93 6.43 -1.36
CA ALA A 260 -6.82 6.71 -2.25
C ALA A 260 -5.59 5.88 -1.86
N TYR A 261 -5.10 5.05 -2.78
CA TYR A 261 -3.82 4.35 -2.68
C TYR A 261 -2.79 5.14 -3.49
N PHE A 262 -1.85 5.79 -2.80
CA PHE A 262 -0.81 6.61 -3.39
C PHE A 262 0.56 5.92 -3.22
N ALA A 263 1.03 5.28 -4.28
CA ALA A 263 2.25 4.47 -4.28
C ALA A 263 3.20 4.95 -5.39
N PRO A 264 4.03 5.98 -5.13
CA PRO A 264 4.74 6.70 -6.19
C PRO A 264 5.75 5.87 -6.98
N GLY A 265 6.17 4.69 -6.48
CA GLY A 265 7.27 3.94 -7.05
C GLY A 265 8.65 4.52 -6.69
N ALA A 266 8.73 5.76 -6.23
CA ALA A 266 9.90 6.30 -5.57
C ALA A 266 9.96 5.73 -4.12
N THR A 267 11.11 5.41 -3.58
CA THR A 267 12.49 5.71 -4.02
C THR A 267 13.18 4.55 -4.75
N HIS A 268 12.43 3.64 -5.37
CA HIS A 268 13.00 2.59 -6.22
C HIS A 268 13.83 3.21 -7.37
N ALA A 269 14.87 2.51 -7.81
CA ALA A 269 15.57 2.87 -9.02
C ALA A 269 14.60 2.86 -10.24
N PRO A 270 14.87 3.68 -11.27
CA PRO A 270 15.96 4.64 -11.38
C PRO A 270 15.75 5.86 -10.45
N HIS A 271 16.80 6.27 -9.77
CA HIS A 271 16.74 7.46 -8.91
C HIS A 271 16.75 8.73 -9.78
N HIS A 272 15.61 9.08 -10.32
CA HIS A 272 15.43 10.22 -11.20
C HIS A 272 14.86 11.43 -10.45
N VAL A 273 15.57 12.54 -10.47
CA VAL A 273 15.16 13.76 -9.76
C VAL A 273 15.79 15.00 -10.42
N PRO A 274 15.08 16.16 -10.49
CA PRO A 274 15.62 17.39 -11.06
C PRO A 274 16.88 17.89 -10.33
N LYS A 275 17.79 18.50 -11.08
CA LYS A 275 19.11 18.93 -10.60
C LYS A 275 19.07 19.93 -9.44
N ASP A 276 18.06 20.78 -9.38
CA ASP A 276 17.86 21.74 -8.29
C ASP A 276 17.56 21.06 -6.94
N TRP A 277 16.91 19.91 -6.96
CA TRP A 277 16.72 19.07 -5.77
C TRP A 277 18.05 18.43 -5.34
N ILE A 278 18.84 17.90 -6.29
CA ILE A 278 20.15 17.29 -5.99
C ILE A 278 21.10 18.33 -5.38
N ALA A 279 21.08 19.57 -5.88
CA ALA A 279 21.94 20.64 -5.40
C ALA A 279 21.79 20.95 -3.90
N ARG A 280 20.61 20.71 -3.32
CA ARG A 280 20.34 20.90 -1.88
C ARG A 280 21.10 19.91 -0.99
N TRP A 281 21.50 18.77 -1.56
CA TRP A 281 22.15 17.67 -0.85
C TRP A 281 23.66 17.63 -1.04
N LYS A 282 24.23 18.52 -1.86
CA LYS A 282 25.66 18.54 -2.16
C LYS A 282 26.52 18.56 -0.88
N GLY A 283 27.40 17.57 -0.77
CA GLY A 283 28.36 17.42 0.35
C GLY A 283 27.76 16.87 1.65
N LYS A 284 26.47 16.51 1.68
CA LYS A 284 25.81 16.00 2.89
C LYS A 284 26.17 14.55 3.23
N PHE A 285 26.81 13.84 2.32
CA PHE A 285 27.19 12.43 2.47
C PHE A 285 28.69 12.18 2.41
N ASP A 286 29.50 13.22 2.46
CA ASP A 286 30.97 13.13 2.32
C ASP A 286 31.63 12.39 3.49
N GLU A 287 31.00 12.38 4.69
CA GLU A 287 31.47 11.63 5.85
C GLU A 287 31.25 10.11 5.76
N GLY A 288 30.45 9.68 4.79
CA GLY A 288 30.24 8.29 4.41
C GLY A 288 29.27 7.49 5.28
N TRP A 289 29.04 6.24 4.82
CA TRP A 289 27.99 5.40 5.37
C TRP A 289 28.25 4.88 6.79
N ASP A 290 29.52 4.69 7.20
CA ASP A 290 29.82 4.20 8.56
C ASP A 290 29.44 5.28 9.60
N LYS A 291 29.86 6.50 9.36
CA LYS A 291 29.52 7.65 10.21
C LYS A 291 28.03 7.93 10.22
N LEU A 292 27.40 7.87 9.05
CA LEU A 292 25.95 8.07 8.92
C LEU A 292 25.17 7.08 9.78
N ARG A 293 25.57 5.81 9.83
CA ARG A 293 24.91 4.78 10.65
C ARG A 293 24.98 5.08 12.14
N GLU A 294 26.15 5.51 12.62
CA GLU A 294 26.36 5.91 14.02
C GLU A 294 25.49 7.11 14.40
N GLU A 295 25.49 8.14 13.58
CA GLU A 295 24.70 9.35 13.81
C GLU A 295 23.19 9.08 13.73
N THR A 296 22.76 8.23 12.80
CA THR A 296 21.37 7.81 12.69
C THR A 296 20.92 7.11 13.95
N LEU A 297 21.70 6.13 14.47
CA LEU A 297 21.37 5.48 15.72
C LEU A 297 21.29 6.46 16.89
N ALA A 298 22.23 7.39 16.98
CA ALA A 298 22.23 8.41 18.04
C ALA A 298 20.94 9.28 17.98
N ARG A 299 20.51 9.68 16.78
CA ARG A 299 19.24 10.42 16.58
C ARG A 299 18.03 9.56 16.91
N GLN A 300 18.02 8.28 16.53
CA GLN A 300 16.96 7.33 16.82
C GLN A 300 16.74 7.13 18.32
N ILE A 301 17.81 6.97 19.09
CA ILE A 301 17.76 6.88 20.55
C ILE A 301 17.20 8.19 21.14
N LYS A 302 17.69 9.34 20.68
CA LYS A 302 17.22 10.65 21.13
C LYS A 302 15.73 10.89 20.86
N LEU A 303 15.22 10.42 19.73
CA LEU A 303 13.79 10.49 19.35
C LEU A 303 12.93 9.44 20.05
N GLY A 304 13.53 8.47 20.72
CA GLY A 304 12.82 7.35 21.34
C GLY A 304 12.20 6.37 20.35
N VAL A 305 12.66 6.37 19.10
CA VAL A 305 12.21 5.40 18.08
C VAL A 305 12.94 4.06 18.19
N VAL A 306 14.06 4.02 18.91
CA VAL A 306 14.69 2.79 19.37
C VAL A 306 15.06 2.94 20.87
N PRO A 307 15.07 1.85 21.65
CA PRO A 307 15.42 1.92 23.07
C PRO A 307 16.86 2.43 23.32
N PRO A 308 17.13 3.09 24.45
CA PRO A 308 18.49 3.34 24.91
C PRO A 308 19.29 2.04 25.01
N GLY A 309 20.54 2.07 24.56
CA GLY A 309 21.42 0.89 24.56
C GLY A 309 21.21 -0.06 23.38
N THR A 310 20.35 0.27 22.42
CA THR A 310 20.25 -0.48 21.16
C THR A 310 21.61 -0.51 20.47
N PRO A 311 22.17 -1.68 20.16
CA PRO A 311 23.44 -1.79 19.44
C PRO A 311 23.26 -1.45 17.97
N LEU A 312 24.26 -0.84 17.36
CA LEU A 312 24.34 -0.75 15.91
C LEU A 312 24.71 -2.14 15.36
N ALA A 313 23.82 -2.74 14.58
CA ALA A 313 24.09 -4.04 14.00
C ALA A 313 25.32 -3.98 13.07
N PRO A 314 26.18 -5.03 13.03
CA PRO A 314 27.33 -5.04 12.14
C PRO A 314 26.88 -5.00 10.68
N LYS A 315 27.60 -4.27 9.85
CA LYS A 315 27.37 -4.32 8.39
C LYS A 315 27.89 -5.63 7.81
N PRO A 316 27.35 -6.10 6.66
CA PRO A 316 27.87 -7.26 5.96
C PRO A 316 29.36 -7.09 5.61
N GLU A 317 30.16 -8.15 5.75
CA GLU A 317 31.63 -8.13 5.50
C GLU A 317 32.00 -7.65 4.09
N ALA A 318 31.15 -7.89 3.10
CA ALA A 318 31.34 -7.45 1.74
C ALA A 318 31.37 -5.92 1.60
N ILE A 319 30.70 -5.19 2.50
CA ILE A 319 30.66 -3.71 2.46
C ILE A 319 31.94 -3.17 3.06
N LYS A 320 32.80 -2.59 2.22
CA LYS A 320 34.06 -1.94 2.67
C LYS A 320 33.76 -0.82 3.68
N ASP A 321 34.69 -0.60 4.60
CA ASP A 321 34.69 0.62 5.43
C ASP A 321 34.89 1.84 4.55
N TRP A 322 34.16 2.92 4.82
CA TRP A 322 34.23 4.15 4.04
C TRP A 322 35.67 4.68 3.91
N ASP A 323 36.43 4.61 5.00
CA ASP A 323 37.81 5.13 5.03
C ASP A 323 38.77 4.36 4.12
N LYS A 324 38.43 3.10 3.80
CA LYS A 324 39.23 2.23 2.90
C LYS A 324 38.91 2.46 1.42
N LEU A 325 37.93 3.29 1.09
CA LEU A 325 37.58 3.63 -0.29
C LEU A 325 38.56 4.63 -0.87
N SER A 326 38.79 4.54 -2.18
CA SER A 326 39.56 5.54 -2.93
C SER A 326 38.82 6.89 -2.97
N ALA A 327 39.53 7.97 -3.31
CA ALA A 327 38.90 9.27 -3.48
C ALA A 327 37.83 9.29 -4.57
N ASP A 328 38.04 8.52 -5.63
CA ASP A 328 37.10 8.38 -6.74
C ASP A 328 35.83 7.63 -6.33
N GLU A 329 35.96 6.51 -5.59
CA GLU A 329 34.83 5.80 -5.01
C GLU A 329 34.03 6.71 -4.08
N LYS A 330 34.68 7.43 -3.16
CA LYS A 330 34.01 8.35 -2.24
C LYS A 330 33.24 9.45 -2.98
N ARG A 331 33.85 10.07 -3.99
CA ARG A 331 33.22 11.12 -4.81
C ARG A 331 31.97 10.59 -5.54
N LEU A 332 32.06 9.40 -6.14
CA LEU A 332 30.94 8.79 -6.85
C LEU A 332 29.82 8.41 -5.88
N PHE A 333 30.17 7.75 -4.80
CA PHE A 333 29.18 7.22 -3.86
C PHE A 333 28.48 8.35 -3.08
N SER A 334 29.18 9.45 -2.73
CA SER A 334 28.52 10.65 -2.18
C SER A 334 27.45 11.19 -3.15
N ARG A 335 27.77 11.28 -4.45
CA ARG A 335 26.80 11.73 -5.47
C ARG A 335 25.57 10.81 -5.56
N GLN A 336 25.74 9.51 -5.48
CA GLN A 336 24.65 8.54 -5.50
C GLN A 336 23.68 8.76 -4.32
N ALA A 337 24.22 8.96 -3.12
CA ALA A 337 23.42 9.25 -1.93
C ALA A 337 22.70 10.61 -2.00
N GLU A 338 23.38 11.65 -2.54
CA GLU A 338 22.77 12.96 -2.78
C GLU A 338 21.54 12.86 -3.69
N VAL A 339 21.63 12.07 -4.77
CA VAL A 339 20.53 11.84 -5.71
C VAL A 339 19.39 11.07 -5.06
N PHE A 340 19.69 10.00 -4.31
CA PHE A 340 18.67 9.24 -3.59
C PHE A 340 17.93 10.11 -2.56
N ALA A 341 18.68 10.89 -1.78
CA ALA A 341 18.09 11.78 -0.77
C ALA A 341 17.21 12.87 -1.40
N ALA A 342 17.65 13.45 -2.51
CA ALA A 342 16.89 14.42 -3.28
C ALA A 342 15.59 13.83 -3.82
N PHE A 343 15.62 12.58 -4.32
CA PHE A 343 14.46 11.88 -4.81
C PHE A 343 13.45 11.59 -3.69
N ALA A 344 13.94 11.16 -2.52
CA ALA A 344 13.10 10.95 -1.34
C ALA A 344 12.47 12.26 -0.83
N GLU A 345 13.24 13.36 -0.75
CA GLU A 345 12.72 14.68 -0.34
C GLU A 345 11.64 15.19 -1.31
N MET A 346 11.87 15.08 -2.62
CA MET A 346 10.88 15.44 -3.63
C MET A 346 9.61 14.60 -3.49
N THR A 347 9.75 13.30 -3.22
CA THR A 347 8.62 12.40 -3.02
C THR A 347 7.76 12.85 -1.84
N ASP A 348 8.38 13.17 -0.70
CA ASP A 348 7.66 13.68 0.48
C ASP A 348 6.98 15.03 0.21
N TYR A 349 7.64 15.91 -0.57
CA TYR A 349 7.04 17.18 -1.01
C TYR A 349 5.77 16.95 -1.85
N GLU A 350 5.80 16.06 -2.81
CA GLU A 350 4.65 15.73 -3.67
C GLU A 350 3.51 15.08 -2.87
N ILE A 351 3.83 14.20 -1.93
CA ILE A 351 2.85 13.68 -0.97
C ILE A 351 2.24 14.83 -0.15
N GLY A 352 3.03 15.81 0.25
CA GLY A 352 2.59 17.02 0.94
C GLY A 352 1.53 17.80 0.16
N ARG A 353 1.61 17.83 -1.17
CA ARG A 353 0.59 18.45 -2.03
C ARG A 353 -0.74 17.70 -1.96
N VAL A 354 -0.74 16.37 -1.89
CA VAL A 354 -1.95 15.56 -1.71
C VAL A 354 -2.57 15.84 -0.34
N ILE A 355 -1.78 15.78 0.73
CA ILE A 355 -2.26 16.07 2.10
C ILE A 355 -2.80 17.50 2.21
N LYS A 356 -2.10 18.46 1.61
CA LYS A 356 -2.57 19.86 1.56
C LYS A 356 -3.91 19.99 0.83
N ALA A 357 -4.11 19.31 -0.28
CA ALA A 357 -5.38 19.35 -1.01
C ALA A 357 -6.53 18.84 -0.14
N ILE A 358 -6.35 17.76 0.60
CA ILE A 358 -7.36 17.21 1.53
C ILE A 358 -7.63 18.20 2.67
N LYS A 359 -6.56 18.80 3.21
CA LYS A 359 -6.67 19.83 4.27
C LYS A 359 -7.43 21.08 3.79
N ASP A 360 -7.13 21.56 2.59
CA ASP A 360 -7.76 22.76 2.01
C ASP A 360 -9.27 22.56 1.77
N MET A 361 -9.73 21.32 1.62
CA MET A 361 -11.16 20.96 1.52
C MET A 361 -11.83 20.78 2.89
N GLY A 362 -11.09 20.88 4.00
CA GLY A 362 -11.61 20.67 5.36
C GLY A 362 -11.79 19.20 5.74
N GLU A 363 -11.26 18.27 4.95
CA GLU A 363 -11.50 16.83 5.10
C GLU A 363 -10.40 16.09 5.90
N LEU A 364 -9.26 16.74 6.20
CA LEU A 364 -8.11 16.06 6.79
C LEU A 364 -8.41 15.48 8.19
N ASP A 365 -9.25 16.16 8.97
CA ASP A 365 -9.59 15.71 10.32
C ASP A 365 -10.34 14.37 10.31
N ASN A 366 -11.16 14.12 9.28
CA ASN A 366 -11.86 12.84 9.09
C ASN A 366 -11.24 11.99 7.96
N THR A 367 -9.95 12.10 7.77
CA THR A 367 -9.19 11.25 6.85
C THR A 367 -8.19 10.41 7.64
N LEU A 368 -8.32 9.09 7.56
CA LEU A 368 -7.32 8.15 8.04
C LEU A 368 -6.16 8.11 7.04
N VAL A 369 -5.03 8.71 7.41
CA VAL A 369 -3.80 8.68 6.61
C VAL A 369 -2.86 7.63 7.22
N ILE A 370 -2.46 6.64 6.42
CA ILE A 370 -1.46 5.63 6.75
C ILE A 370 -0.28 5.84 5.81
N TYR A 371 0.83 6.35 6.33
CA TYR A 371 2.04 6.63 5.56
C TYR A 371 3.13 5.62 5.93
N ILE A 372 3.38 4.67 5.04
CA ILE A 372 4.39 3.62 5.19
C ILE A 372 5.66 4.08 4.46
N ALA A 373 6.72 4.30 5.24
CA ALA A 373 8.00 4.79 4.75
C ALA A 373 8.93 3.61 4.38
N GLY A 374 8.51 2.86 3.37
CA GLY A 374 9.21 1.72 2.80
C GLY A 374 8.34 0.46 2.72
N ASP A 375 8.20 -0.10 1.53
CA ASP A 375 7.53 -1.40 1.32
C ASP A 375 8.48 -2.59 1.58
N ASN A 376 9.74 -2.31 1.70
CA ASN A 376 10.84 -3.17 2.16
C ASN A 376 12.01 -2.28 2.59
N GLY A 377 13.08 -2.87 3.10
CA GLY A 377 14.30 -2.12 3.37
C GLY A 377 14.91 -1.51 2.11
N ALA A 378 15.82 -0.56 2.26
CA ALA A 378 16.53 0.06 1.14
C ALA A 378 17.22 -0.99 0.26
N SER A 379 17.26 -0.74 -1.03
CA SER A 379 17.73 -1.68 -2.05
C SER A 379 19.25 -1.63 -2.24
N ALA A 380 19.88 -2.80 -2.22
CA ALA A 380 21.29 -3.01 -2.58
C ALA A 380 21.47 -3.52 -4.02
N GLU A 381 20.43 -3.46 -4.86
CA GLU A 381 20.44 -3.99 -6.22
C GLU A 381 21.41 -3.25 -7.14
N GLY A 382 21.83 -2.03 -6.79
CA GLY A 382 22.92 -1.31 -7.45
C GLY A 382 24.30 -1.95 -7.31
N GLY A 383 24.43 -3.04 -6.53
CA GLY A 383 25.71 -3.70 -6.30
C GLY A 383 26.68 -2.85 -5.49
N MET A 384 27.96 -3.25 -5.52
CA MET A 384 28.97 -2.65 -4.64
C MET A 384 29.32 -1.21 -5.00
N SER A 385 29.19 -0.83 -6.28
CA SER A 385 29.61 0.49 -6.81
C SER A 385 28.43 1.38 -7.22
N GLY A 386 27.20 0.91 -7.08
CA GLY A 386 26.06 1.54 -7.74
C GLY A 386 26.10 1.31 -9.25
N MET A 387 25.12 1.85 -9.96
CA MET A 387 24.99 1.76 -11.41
C MET A 387 24.61 3.13 -11.98
N PHE A 388 25.23 3.52 -13.09
CA PHE A 388 24.82 4.67 -13.86
C PHE A 388 23.59 4.35 -14.72
N SER A 389 23.57 3.11 -15.24
CA SER A 389 22.41 2.58 -15.95
C SER A 389 22.21 1.11 -15.63
N GLU A 390 21.12 0.79 -14.96
CA GLU A 390 20.74 -0.59 -14.63
C GLU A 390 20.60 -1.48 -15.87
N MET A 391 20.29 -0.87 -17.03
CA MET A 391 20.22 -1.58 -18.31
C MET A 391 21.54 -2.20 -18.74
N THR A 392 22.69 -1.68 -18.30
CA THR A 392 24.00 -2.28 -18.56
C THR A 392 24.14 -3.63 -17.87
N TYR A 393 23.65 -3.74 -16.63
CA TYR A 393 23.65 -4.99 -15.86
C TYR A 393 22.84 -6.09 -16.57
N PHE A 394 21.63 -5.77 -17.05
CA PHE A 394 20.81 -6.74 -17.80
C PHE A 394 21.45 -7.20 -19.12
N ASN A 395 22.37 -6.41 -19.66
CA ASN A 395 23.19 -6.76 -20.83
C ASN A 395 24.53 -7.41 -20.46
N GLY A 396 24.76 -7.76 -19.20
CA GLY A 396 25.98 -8.42 -18.73
C GLY A 396 27.21 -7.50 -18.70
N VAL A 397 27.04 -6.19 -18.73
CA VAL A 397 28.12 -5.21 -18.67
C VAL A 397 28.24 -4.68 -17.24
N GLN A 398 29.42 -4.86 -16.64
CA GLN A 398 29.74 -4.30 -15.34
C GLN A 398 30.36 -2.89 -15.49
N GLU A 399 29.68 -1.88 -15.01
CA GLU A 399 30.18 -0.51 -15.00
C GLU A 399 31.33 -0.35 -14.02
N GLN A 400 32.33 0.47 -14.42
CA GLN A 400 33.50 0.72 -13.61
C GLN A 400 33.46 2.15 -13.05
N VAL A 401 33.97 2.35 -11.83
CA VAL A 401 33.99 3.66 -11.13
C VAL A 401 34.58 4.76 -12.01
N PRO A 402 35.74 4.59 -12.71
CA PRO A 402 36.29 5.64 -13.55
C PRO A 402 35.39 6.04 -14.74
N ASP A 403 34.59 5.11 -15.24
CA ASP A 403 33.67 5.37 -16.35
C ASP A 403 32.42 6.10 -15.84
N MET A 404 31.84 5.68 -14.75
CA MET A 404 30.70 6.34 -14.12
C MET A 404 31.02 7.78 -13.69
N LEU A 405 32.24 8.06 -13.25
CA LEU A 405 32.69 9.41 -12.87
C LEU A 405 32.69 10.43 -14.03
N LYS A 406 32.82 9.96 -15.26
CA LYS A 406 32.75 10.84 -16.45
C LYS A 406 31.39 11.51 -16.61
N TYR A 407 30.35 10.89 -16.04
CA TYR A 407 28.96 11.30 -16.12
C TYR A 407 28.36 11.77 -14.79
N LEU A 408 29.20 12.12 -13.82
CA LEU A 408 28.78 12.45 -12.45
C LEU A 408 27.71 13.56 -12.40
N ASP A 409 27.80 14.57 -13.27
CA ASP A 409 26.86 15.69 -13.31
C ASP A 409 25.52 15.36 -14.03
N GLN A 410 25.45 14.19 -14.66
CA GLN A 410 24.22 13.68 -15.29
C GLN A 410 23.44 12.76 -14.35
N TRP A 411 24.04 12.35 -13.22
CA TRP A 411 23.43 11.41 -12.29
C TRP A 411 22.07 11.90 -11.79
N GLY A 412 21.04 11.08 -11.97
CA GLY A 412 19.64 11.43 -11.66
C GLY A 412 18.87 12.10 -12.80
N GLY A 413 19.54 12.46 -13.89
CA GLY A 413 18.93 13.08 -15.07
C GLY A 413 18.32 12.07 -16.04
N PRO A 414 17.63 12.55 -17.09
CA PRO A 414 16.85 11.72 -18.01
C PRO A 414 17.71 10.73 -18.85
N GLU A 415 18.99 10.97 -18.97
CA GLU A 415 19.93 10.14 -19.75
C GLU A 415 20.56 9.01 -18.92
N THR A 416 20.15 8.89 -17.67
CA THR A 416 20.64 7.90 -16.70
C THR A 416 19.55 6.90 -16.31
N TYR A 417 19.95 5.80 -15.70
CA TYR A 417 19.02 4.85 -15.08
C TYR A 417 19.66 4.34 -13.78
N PRO A 418 19.86 5.26 -12.79
CA PRO A 418 20.87 5.08 -11.76
C PRO A 418 20.35 4.34 -10.54
N HIS A 419 21.28 3.63 -9.90
CA HIS A 419 21.08 3.01 -8.61
C HIS A 419 22.29 3.30 -7.69
N MET A 420 22.07 3.40 -6.36
CA MET A 420 23.13 3.66 -5.39
C MET A 420 23.91 2.41 -5.00
N ALA A 421 25.12 2.61 -4.50
CA ALA A 421 25.97 1.56 -3.96
C ALA A 421 25.35 0.89 -2.71
N ALA A 422 25.52 -0.43 -2.58
CA ALA A 422 24.98 -1.24 -1.49
C ALA A 422 25.37 -0.75 -0.08
N GLY A 423 26.49 -0.07 0.08
CA GLY A 423 26.91 0.53 1.35
C GLY A 423 25.89 1.56 1.87
N TRP A 424 25.30 2.36 0.97
CA TRP A 424 24.24 3.28 1.33
C TRP A 424 22.93 2.58 1.70
N ALA A 425 22.56 1.52 0.99
CA ALA A 425 21.38 0.74 1.35
C ALA A 425 21.48 0.18 2.78
N VAL A 426 22.64 -0.35 3.17
CA VAL A 426 22.88 -0.78 4.54
C VAL A 426 22.82 0.36 5.54
N ALA A 427 23.36 1.54 5.20
CA ALA A 427 23.33 2.70 6.07
C ALA A 427 21.91 3.23 6.30
N LEU A 428 21.13 3.28 5.26
CA LEU A 428 19.74 3.77 5.29
C LEU A 428 18.77 2.80 5.98
N ASN A 429 19.22 1.58 6.31
CA ASN A 429 18.47 0.62 7.15
C ASN A 429 18.87 0.67 8.64
N ALA A 430 19.78 1.58 9.04
CA ALA A 430 20.21 1.68 10.44
C ALA A 430 19.01 1.77 11.41
N PRO A 431 19.09 1.14 12.60
CA PRO A 431 20.26 0.48 13.21
C PRO A 431 20.44 -0.99 12.77
N PHE A 432 19.58 -1.48 11.87
CA PHE A 432 19.57 -2.87 11.42
C PHE A 432 20.66 -3.16 10.39
N THR A 433 20.82 -4.44 10.07
CA THR A 433 21.71 -4.90 9.01
C THR A 433 20.91 -5.57 7.90
N TRP A 434 21.56 -5.78 6.76
CA TRP A 434 20.95 -6.27 5.53
C TRP A 434 19.94 -5.26 4.91
N THR A 435 19.30 -5.69 3.82
CA THR A 435 18.58 -4.81 2.90
C THR A 435 17.36 -5.52 2.32
N LYS A 436 16.66 -4.92 1.39
CA LYS A 436 15.63 -5.53 0.53
C LYS A 436 15.97 -6.98 0.19
N GLN A 437 15.00 -7.86 0.02
CA GLN A 437 15.08 -9.30 -0.25
C GLN A 437 15.51 -10.17 0.93
N VAL A 438 16.08 -9.63 2.01
CA VAL A 438 16.57 -10.41 3.13
C VAL A 438 15.51 -10.51 4.24
N ALA A 439 14.52 -11.36 4.02
CA ALA A 439 13.38 -11.54 4.93
C ALA A 439 13.77 -12.13 6.31
N SER A 440 14.99 -12.65 6.45
CA SER A 440 15.53 -13.15 7.72
C SER A 440 16.13 -12.06 8.61
N SER A 441 16.09 -10.77 8.19
CA SER A 441 16.68 -9.64 8.91
C SER A 441 15.76 -8.42 8.91
N TYR A 442 15.82 -7.66 10.00
CA TYR A 442 15.06 -6.42 10.13
C TYR A 442 15.47 -5.32 9.12
N GLY A 443 16.68 -5.34 8.60
CA GLY A 443 17.05 -4.44 7.51
C GLY A 443 16.29 -4.69 6.21
N GLY A 444 15.70 -5.89 6.04
CA GLY A 444 14.81 -6.19 4.92
C GLY A 444 13.33 -5.93 5.21
N THR A 445 12.91 -6.15 6.48
CA THR A 445 11.49 -6.23 6.83
C THR A 445 10.97 -5.09 7.69
N ARG A 446 11.80 -4.42 8.49
CA ARG A 446 11.35 -3.40 9.43
C ARG A 446 11.37 -2.02 8.80
N ASN A 447 10.21 -1.38 8.76
CA ASN A 447 10.01 -0.06 8.19
C ASN A 447 9.28 0.87 9.18
N GLY A 448 9.40 2.17 8.96
CA GLY A 448 8.66 3.16 9.72
C GLY A 448 7.27 3.38 9.15
N MET A 449 6.27 3.54 10.02
CA MET A 449 4.93 3.92 9.59
C MET A 449 4.39 5.05 10.46
N VAL A 450 3.63 5.96 9.84
CA VAL A 450 2.89 7.02 10.53
C VAL A 450 1.40 6.84 10.27
N VAL A 451 0.60 6.92 11.34
CA VAL A 451 -0.86 6.95 11.25
C VAL A 451 -1.35 8.30 11.77
N HIS A 452 -2.14 9.00 10.95
CA HIS A 452 -2.72 10.29 11.28
C HIS A 452 -4.23 10.28 11.02
N TRP A 453 -5.04 10.49 12.06
CA TRP A 453 -6.49 10.57 11.96
C TRP A 453 -7.06 11.36 13.14
N PRO A 454 -7.08 12.69 13.10
CA PRO A 454 -7.47 13.54 14.24
C PRO A 454 -8.84 13.24 14.84
N LYS A 455 -9.82 12.88 14.01
CA LYS A 455 -11.18 12.55 14.49
C LYS A 455 -11.26 11.17 15.17
N GLY A 456 -10.38 10.25 14.83
CA GLY A 456 -10.39 8.88 15.33
C GLY A 456 -9.30 8.55 16.33
N ILE A 457 -8.29 9.43 16.51
CA ILE A 457 -7.13 9.22 17.39
C ILE A 457 -6.92 10.48 18.22
N THR A 458 -6.95 10.34 19.55
CA THR A 458 -6.72 11.47 20.47
C THR A 458 -5.24 11.69 20.79
N ALA A 459 -4.46 10.63 20.80
CA ALA A 459 -3.01 10.67 21.03
C ALA A 459 -2.27 11.34 19.88
N LYS A 460 -1.26 12.18 20.19
CA LYS A 460 -0.50 12.95 19.21
C LYS A 460 0.99 12.92 19.50
N GLY A 461 1.79 12.79 18.44
CA GLY A 461 3.25 12.86 18.52
C GLY A 461 3.91 11.67 19.24
N GLU A 462 3.15 10.62 19.53
CA GLU A 462 3.61 9.49 20.30
C GLU A 462 4.19 8.36 19.44
N VAL A 463 5.05 7.54 20.05
CA VAL A 463 5.57 6.30 19.46
C VAL A 463 4.72 5.12 19.93
N ARG A 464 4.42 4.22 18.99
CA ARG A 464 3.80 2.91 19.22
C ARG A 464 4.83 1.83 18.90
N SER A 465 5.08 0.96 19.89
CA SER A 465 6.10 -0.09 19.80
C SER A 465 5.52 -1.50 19.74
N GLN A 466 4.21 -1.62 19.67
CA GLN A 466 3.54 -2.89 19.43
C GLN A 466 4.02 -3.47 18.10
N PHE A 467 4.20 -4.80 18.06
CA PHE A 467 4.54 -5.49 16.83
C PHE A 467 3.38 -5.43 15.85
N HIS A 468 3.65 -4.97 14.64
CA HIS A 468 2.69 -4.98 13.54
C HIS A 468 3.35 -5.40 12.24
N HIS A 469 2.54 -5.95 11.36
CA HIS A 469 2.93 -6.33 10.01
C HIS A 469 2.01 -5.67 8.98
N VAL A 470 2.46 -5.56 7.75
CA VAL A 470 1.71 -4.91 6.66
C VAL A 470 0.32 -5.52 6.42
N ILE A 471 0.11 -6.81 6.79
CA ILE A 471 -1.21 -7.45 6.73
C ILE A 471 -2.22 -6.85 7.72
N ASP A 472 -1.78 -6.10 8.72
CA ASP A 472 -2.63 -5.48 9.74
C ASP A 472 -3.34 -4.21 9.22
N VAL A 473 -2.88 -3.68 8.09
CA VAL A 473 -3.43 -2.43 7.53
C VAL A 473 -4.88 -2.61 7.06
N ALA A 474 -5.17 -3.66 6.31
CA ALA A 474 -6.52 -3.90 5.78
C ALA A 474 -7.59 -4.10 6.89
N PRO A 475 -7.39 -4.95 7.91
CA PRO A 475 -8.35 -5.06 9.02
C PRO A 475 -8.45 -3.76 9.85
N THR A 476 -7.38 -2.97 9.95
CA THR A 476 -7.44 -1.64 10.59
C THR A 476 -8.33 -0.68 9.82
N ILE A 477 -8.25 -0.67 8.50
CA ILE A 477 -9.12 0.13 7.64
C ILE A 477 -10.59 -0.31 7.80
N LEU A 478 -10.87 -1.62 7.82
CA LEU A 478 -12.24 -2.13 8.04
C LEU A 478 -12.80 -1.66 9.38
N GLU A 479 -12.03 -1.76 10.47
CA GLU A 479 -12.46 -1.29 11.79
C GLU A 479 -12.69 0.23 11.81
N ALA A 480 -11.75 1.02 11.29
CA ALA A 480 -11.87 2.48 11.24
C ALA A 480 -13.09 2.93 10.43
N THR A 481 -13.45 2.20 9.38
CA THR A 481 -14.60 2.48 8.51
C THR A 481 -15.90 1.83 9.00
N LYS A 482 -15.87 1.11 10.14
CA LYS A 482 -17.00 0.39 10.75
C LYS A 482 -17.59 -0.68 9.81
N LEU A 483 -16.75 -1.33 9.05
CA LEU A 483 -17.11 -2.39 8.13
C LEU A 483 -16.67 -3.75 8.68
N PRO A 484 -17.50 -4.79 8.59
CA PRO A 484 -17.07 -6.14 8.94
C PRO A 484 -16.15 -6.71 7.86
N GLU A 485 -15.31 -7.67 8.24
CA GLU A 485 -14.63 -8.51 7.27
C GLU A 485 -15.66 -9.35 6.49
N PRO A 486 -15.67 -9.29 5.14
CA PRO A 486 -16.65 -10.03 4.36
C PRO A 486 -16.32 -11.53 4.30
N LYS A 487 -17.35 -12.38 4.43
CA LYS A 487 -17.28 -13.83 4.25
C LYS A 487 -17.29 -14.23 2.78
N SER A 488 -17.92 -13.41 1.93
CA SER A 488 -18.03 -13.62 0.49
C SER A 488 -17.93 -12.29 -0.24
N VAL A 489 -17.19 -12.27 -1.35
CA VAL A 489 -17.06 -11.12 -2.26
C VAL A 489 -17.27 -11.61 -3.69
N ASN A 490 -18.17 -10.95 -4.43
CA ASN A 490 -18.51 -11.29 -5.82
C ASN A 490 -18.83 -12.79 -6.01
N GLY A 491 -19.54 -13.40 -5.04
CA GLY A 491 -19.93 -14.80 -5.08
C GLY A 491 -18.84 -15.79 -4.66
N THR A 492 -17.64 -15.33 -4.32
CA THR A 492 -16.52 -16.19 -3.89
C THR A 492 -16.32 -16.10 -2.38
N ALA A 493 -16.31 -17.24 -1.69
CA ALA A 493 -15.97 -17.32 -0.28
C ALA A 493 -14.54 -16.82 -0.03
N GLN A 494 -14.37 -16.00 1.00
CA GLN A 494 -13.08 -15.38 1.28
C GLN A 494 -12.26 -16.20 2.28
N ILE A 495 -10.95 -16.29 2.02
CA ILE A 495 -9.98 -16.73 3.01
C ILE A 495 -9.94 -15.65 4.11
N PRO A 496 -10.06 -15.99 5.40
CA PRO A 496 -10.00 -15.01 6.47
C PRO A 496 -8.69 -14.20 6.44
N MET A 497 -8.76 -12.92 6.84
CA MET A 497 -7.55 -12.11 7.01
C MET A 497 -6.66 -12.71 8.09
N ALA A 498 -5.35 -12.72 7.85
CA ALA A 498 -4.34 -13.17 8.81
C ALA A 498 -3.86 -12.02 9.70
N GLY A 499 -4.05 -10.78 9.26
CA GLY A 499 -3.72 -9.58 10.02
C GLY A 499 -4.70 -9.28 11.14
N VAL A 500 -4.27 -8.47 12.09
CA VAL A 500 -5.08 -7.97 13.21
C VAL A 500 -5.16 -6.44 13.12
N SER A 501 -6.32 -5.87 13.50
CA SER A 501 -6.44 -4.41 13.52
C SER A 501 -5.48 -3.77 14.52
N MET A 502 -4.84 -2.68 14.12
CA MET A 502 -3.95 -1.86 14.96
C MET A 502 -4.72 -0.86 15.84
N ALA A 503 -6.04 -0.72 15.65
CA ALA A 503 -6.84 0.29 16.33
C ALA A 503 -6.78 0.20 17.86
N TYR A 504 -6.57 -0.98 18.43
CA TYR A 504 -6.38 -1.18 19.88
C TYR A 504 -5.21 -0.38 20.47
N SER A 505 -4.23 -0.03 19.64
CA SER A 505 -3.04 0.73 20.05
C SER A 505 -3.15 2.24 19.81
N PHE A 506 -4.23 2.72 19.19
CA PHE A 506 -4.33 4.13 18.78
C PHE A 506 -4.26 5.09 19.97
N ASP A 507 -5.06 4.87 20.98
CA ASP A 507 -5.09 5.73 22.18
C ASP A 507 -4.48 5.05 23.41
N GLU A 508 -4.06 3.78 23.32
CA GLU A 508 -3.48 3.01 24.43
C GLU A 508 -2.01 2.66 24.14
N LYS A 509 -1.10 3.53 24.58
CA LYS A 509 0.35 3.36 24.35
C LYS A 509 0.92 2.08 24.97
N ALA A 510 0.37 1.67 26.11
CA ALA A 510 0.82 0.50 26.87
C ALA A 510 0.04 -0.78 26.51
N ALA A 511 -0.81 -0.75 25.47
CA ALA A 511 -1.53 -1.93 25.02
C ALA A 511 -0.56 -3.07 24.73
N LYS A 512 -0.96 -4.29 25.08
CA LYS A 512 -0.20 -5.50 24.73
C LYS A 512 -0.31 -5.78 23.24
N ASP A 513 0.72 -6.40 22.69
CA ASP A 513 0.72 -6.85 21.30
C ASP A 513 -0.48 -7.79 21.05
N SER A 514 -1.23 -7.50 20.00
CA SER A 514 -2.28 -8.38 19.50
C SER A 514 -1.78 -9.27 18.36
N HIS A 515 -0.74 -8.85 17.63
CA HIS A 515 -0.08 -9.61 16.61
C HIS A 515 1.14 -10.33 17.21
N LEU A 516 0.95 -11.58 17.63
CA LEU A 516 1.98 -12.31 18.38
C LEU A 516 2.92 -13.15 17.51
N THR A 517 2.50 -13.54 16.31
CA THR A 517 3.28 -14.46 15.47
C THR A 517 3.21 -14.06 14.01
N GLN A 518 4.37 -13.87 13.39
CA GLN A 518 4.49 -13.58 11.96
C GLN A 518 5.67 -14.35 11.36
N TYR A 519 5.44 -15.02 10.24
CA TYR A 519 6.52 -15.57 9.43
C TYR A 519 6.95 -14.58 8.34
N PHE A 520 8.21 -14.70 7.93
CA PHE A 520 8.80 -13.96 6.82
C PHE A 520 9.52 -14.95 5.90
N GLU A 521 9.33 -14.80 4.59
CA GLU A 521 10.06 -15.60 3.61
C GLU A 521 10.13 -14.86 2.28
N ILE A 522 11.33 -14.70 1.73
CA ILE A 522 11.62 -14.26 0.36
C ILE A 522 12.90 -14.97 -0.10
N PHE A 523 12.83 -15.65 -1.24
CA PHE A 523 13.96 -16.33 -1.87
C PHE A 523 14.73 -17.29 -0.93
N GLY A 524 13.99 -17.96 -0.04
CA GLY A 524 14.57 -18.89 0.95
C GLY A 524 15.16 -18.22 2.19
N ASN A 525 15.31 -16.87 2.23
CA ASN A 525 15.57 -16.15 3.46
C ASN A 525 14.30 -16.16 4.28
N ARG A 526 14.32 -16.74 5.46
CA ARG A 526 13.10 -16.94 6.26
C ARG A 526 13.34 -16.65 7.73
N ALA A 527 12.28 -16.16 8.36
CA ALA A 527 12.24 -15.96 9.79
C ALA A 527 10.82 -16.18 10.32
N ILE A 528 10.76 -16.42 11.64
CA ILE A 528 9.52 -16.38 12.39
C ILE A 528 9.71 -15.46 13.59
N TYR A 529 8.79 -14.52 13.74
CA TYR A 529 8.63 -13.72 14.95
C TYR A 529 7.60 -14.38 15.85
N HIS A 530 7.87 -14.44 17.14
CA HIS A 530 6.89 -14.84 18.14
C HIS A 530 7.17 -14.11 19.45
N ASP A 531 6.21 -13.33 19.93
CA ASP A 531 6.19 -12.67 21.25
C ASP A 531 7.56 -12.05 21.64
N GLY A 532 8.08 -11.15 20.78
CA GLY A 532 9.34 -10.44 20.99
C GLY A 532 10.60 -11.17 20.49
N TRP A 533 10.51 -12.43 20.09
CA TRP A 533 11.64 -13.20 19.58
C TRP A 533 11.60 -13.36 18.07
N LEU A 534 12.74 -13.22 17.41
CA LEU A 534 12.91 -13.51 15.98
C LEU A 534 13.91 -14.64 15.81
N ALA A 535 13.48 -15.73 15.19
CA ALA A 535 14.37 -16.80 14.72
C ALA A 535 14.45 -16.75 13.19
N GLY A 536 15.63 -16.55 12.63
CA GLY A 536 15.84 -16.40 11.20
C GLY A 536 16.94 -17.29 10.63
N LYS A 537 16.79 -17.62 9.35
CA LYS A 537 17.79 -18.35 8.56
C LYS A 537 17.96 -17.68 7.21
N SER A 538 19.16 -17.19 6.93
CA SER A 538 19.54 -16.72 5.60
C SER A 538 19.97 -17.90 4.73
N THR A 539 19.58 -17.88 3.46
CA THR A 539 20.17 -18.76 2.45
C THR A 539 21.59 -18.28 2.18
N LYS A 540 22.56 -19.19 2.30
CA LYS A 540 23.84 -18.93 1.65
C LYS A 540 23.56 -18.99 0.15
N ARG A 541 23.64 -17.87 -0.55
CA ARG A 541 23.78 -17.95 -2.02
C ARG A 541 25.12 -18.58 -2.30
N PRO A 542 25.21 -19.54 -3.27
CA PRO A 542 26.46 -20.15 -3.67
C PRO A 542 27.44 -19.10 -4.20
#